data_179e4974ba2cd012db1e2b9343c583b3
#
_entry.id   179e4974ba2cd012db1e2b9343c583b3
#
_cell.length_a   1.000
_cell.length_b   1.000
_cell.length_c   1.000
_cell.angle_alpha   90.00
_cell.angle_beta   90.00
_cell.angle_gamma   90.00
#
_symmetry.space_group_name_H-M   'P 1'
#
loop_
_entity.id
_entity.type
_entity.pdbx_description
1 polymer ?
#
loop_
_entity_poly.entity_id
_entity_poly.type
_entity_poly.pdbx_seq_one_letter_code
_entity_poly.pdbx_strand_id
1 'polypeptide(L)'
;LNILAKYLAIKANPSGDFTPHTYIFGAKAASGYFMAKKIISFICALADLINNDPDVKGRLKVVYMEDYNVSMAEYMMPAADVSEQISLAGTEASGTGNMKLMMNGAITLGTLDGANVEIHDAVGDENIVIFGMTTPEVNDLRSRGYVPMNFYNNNAELRNVIDFINRGFCGKQFPEISGTIVYHDPYMVLADFADYRQAQNKIDELWADRTRWNS
;
A
#
# COMPACT_ATOMS: atom_id res chain seq x y z
N LEU A 1 -4.76 0.71 3.96
CA LEU A 1 -4.47 1.13 5.35
C LEU A 1 -3.49 2.31 5.38
N ASN A 2 -2.33 2.22 4.72
CA ASN A 2 -1.31 3.28 4.71
C ASN A 2 -1.85 4.66 4.29
N ILE A 3 -2.62 4.72 3.20
CA ILE A 3 -3.20 5.98 2.71
C ILE A 3 -4.12 6.62 3.75
N LEU A 4 -4.94 5.82 4.44
CA LEU A 4 -5.77 6.30 5.55
C LEU A 4 -4.95 6.75 6.75
N ALA A 5 -3.87 6.05 7.10
CA ALA A 5 -2.96 6.48 8.15
C ALA A 5 -2.35 7.85 7.81
N LYS A 6 -1.88 8.04 6.57
CA LYS A 6 -1.35 9.33 6.09
C LYS A 6 -2.44 10.42 6.10
N TYR A 7 -3.65 10.12 5.63
CA TYR A 7 -4.79 11.03 5.71
C TYR A 7 -5.09 11.49 7.14
N LEU A 8 -5.20 10.54 8.07
CA LEU A 8 -5.48 10.85 9.47
C LEU A 8 -4.35 11.64 10.13
N ALA A 9 -3.09 11.38 9.77
CA ALA A 9 -1.95 12.16 10.24
C ALA A 9 -2.02 13.63 9.76
N ILE A 10 -2.35 13.87 8.49
CA ILE A 10 -2.54 15.22 7.95
C ILE A 10 -3.72 15.92 8.65
N LYS A 11 -4.84 15.21 8.87
CA LYS A 11 -6.00 15.77 9.59
C LYS A 11 -5.68 16.13 11.03
N ALA A 12 -4.81 15.36 11.70
CA ALA A 12 -4.36 15.65 13.06
C ALA A 12 -3.41 16.87 13.14
N ASN A 13 -2.65 17.14 12.08
CA ASN A 13 -1.73 18.26 11.97
C ASN A 13 -1.80 18.92 10.58
N PRO A 14 -2.85 19.70 10.27
CA PRO A 14 -3.05 20.27 8.93
C PRO A 14 -1.96 21.28 8.50
N SER A 15 -1.17 21.80 9.43
CA SER A 15 -0.02 22.69 9.15
C SER A 15 1.32 21.95 9.08
N GLY A 16 1.32 20.64 9.30
CA GLY A 16 2.53 19.82 9.24
C GLY A 16 3.14 19.76 7.84
N ASP A 17 4.44 19.59 7.80
CA ASP A 17 5.18 19.32 6.55
C ASP A 17 5.03 17.84 6.18
N PHE A 18 4.37 17.56 5.06
CA PHE A 18 4.14 16.23 4.55
C PHE A 18 4.58 16.14 3.10
N THR A 19 5.38 15.14 2.77
CA THR A 19 5.72 14.83 1.38
C THR A 19 4.46 14.59 0.56
N PRO A 20 4.24 15.32 -0.56
CA PRO A 20 3.07 15.10 -1.40
C PRO A 20 3.07 13.72 -2.06
N HIS A 21 1.94 13.03 -2.01
CA HIS A 21 1.75 11.72 -2.63
C HIS A 21 0.50 11.66 -3.50
N THR A 22 0.66 11.04 -4.67
CA THR A 22 -0.47 10.60 -5.51
C THR A 22 -0.42 9.08 -5.62
N TYR A 23 -1.41 8.42 -5.03
CA TYR A 23 -1.58 6.97 -5.16
C TYR A 23 -2.48 6.65 -6.35
N ILE A 24 -1.96 5.88 -7.30
CA ILE A 24 -2.66 5.50 -8.53
C ILE A 24 -2.91 4.00 -8.52
N PHE A 25 -4.17 3.61 -8.62
CA PHE A 25 -4.59 2.23 -8.69
C PHE A 25 -5.05 1.89 -10.11
N GLY A 26 -4.36 0.96 -10.75
CA GLY A 26 -4.73 0.39 -12.04
C GLY A 26 -5.05 -1.09 -11.87
N ALA A 27 -6.34 -1.45 -11.77
CA ALA A 27 -6.75 -2.82 -11.55
C ALA A 27 -8.14 -3.11 -12.11
N LYS A 28 -8.42 -4.40 -12.31
CA LYS A 28 -9.75 -4.93 -12.66
C LYS A 28 -10.08 -6.11 -11.75
N ALA A 29 -11.36 -6.26 -11.42
CA ALA A 29 -11.86 -7.42 -10.69
C ALA A 29 -12.61 -8.36 -11.63
N ALA A 30 -12.40 -9.66 -11.48
CA ALA A 30 -13.24 -10.65 -12.14
C ALA A 30 -14.71 -10.49 -11.69
N SER A 31 -15.66 -10.76 -12.58
CA SER A 31 -17.09 -10.54 -12.32
C SER A 31 -17.63 -11.24 -11.07
N GLY A 32 -17.11 -12.44 -10.76
CA GLY A 32 -17.48 -13.23 -9.59
C GLY A 32 -16.66 -12.92 -8.32
N TYR A 33 -15.63 -12.09 -8.38
CA TYR A 33 -14.76 -11.82 -7.22
C TYR A 33 -15.33 -10.69 -6.37
N PHE A 34 -16.25 -11.05 -5.48
CA PHE A 34 -16.97 -10.12 -4.63
C PHE A 34 -16.05 -9.21 -3.80
N MET A 35 -15.06 -9.78 -3.10
CA MET A 35 -14.16 -9.00 -2.24
C MET A 35 -13.33 -7.99 -3.04
N ALA A 36 -12.82 -8.36 -4.20
CA ALA A 36 -12.08 -7.42 -5.07
C ALA A 36 -12.96 -6.23 -5.48
N LYS A 37 -14.23 -6.47 -5.81
CA LYS A 37 -15.17 -5.38 -6.12
C LYS A 37 -15.45 -4.48 -4.91
N LYS A 38 -15.52 -5.05 -3.70
CA LYS A 38 -15.65 -4.26 -2.46
C LYS A 38 -14.40 -3.41 -2.22
N ILE A 39 -13.20 -3.94 -2.46
CA ILE A 39 -11.94 -3.18 -2.36
C ILE A 39 -11.92 -2.04 -3.38
N ILE A 40 -12.32 -2.26 -4.63
CA ILE A 40 -12.42 -1.19 -5.64
C ILE A 40 -13.40 -0.10 -5.16
N SER A 41 -14.59 -0.48 -4.69
CA SER A 41 -15.56 0.48 -4.14
C SER A 41 -15.01 1.27 -2.95
N PHE A 42 -14.21 0.62 -2.10
CA PHE A 42 -13.52 1.27 -0.98
C PHE A 42 -12.47 2.27 -1.48
N ILE A 43 -11.64 1.91 -2.47
CA ILE A 43 -10.63 2.80 -3.05
C ILE A 43 -11.30 4.03 -3.69
N CYS A 44 -12.41 3.85 -4.42
CA CYS A 44 -13.16 4.98 -5.00
C CYS A 44 -13.73 5.90 -3.91
N ALA A 45 -14.31 5.34 -2.85
CA ALA A 45 -14.80 6.16 -1.74
C ALA A 45 -13.67 6.87 -0.98
N LEU A 46 -12.50 6.23 -0.86
CA LEU A 46 -11.30 6.85 -0.30
C LEU A 46 -10.80 8.00 -1.18
N ALA A 47 -10.85 7.84 -2.50
CA ALA A 47 -10.55 8.91 -3.44
C ALA A 47 -11.52 10.10 -3.29
N ASP A 48 -12.82 9.83 -3.18
CA ASP A 48 -13.84 10.87 -2.94
C ASP A 48 -13.57 11.61 -1.62
N LEU A 49 -13.27 10.89 -0.54
CA LEU A 49 -12.95 11.48 0.75
C LEU A 49 -11.73 12.40 0.69
N ILE A 50 -10.62 11.88 0.18
CA ILE A 50 -9.32 12.56 0.20
C ILE A 50 -9.27 13.72 -0.80
N ASN A 51 -9.73 13.50 -2.04
CA ASN A 51 -9.58 14.49 -3.09
C ASN A 51 -10.49 15.72 -2.92
N ASN A 52 -11.55 15.60 -2.11
CA ASN A 52 -12.46 16.70 -1.80
C ASN A 52 -12.19 17.36 -0.43
N ASP A 53 -11.23 16.86 0.34
CA ASP A 53 -10.88 17.44 1.65
C ASP A 53 -9.85 18.59 1.48
N PRO A 54 -10.24 19.84 1.80
CA PRO A 54 -9.34 20.99 1.64
C PRO A 54 -8.09 20.91 2.51
N ASP A 55 -8.15 20.24 3.67
CA ASP A 55 -7.02 20.11 4.59
C ASP A 55 -5.90 19.23 4.03
N VAL A 56 -6.20 18.36 3.08
CA VAL A 56 -5.21 17.46 2.47
C VAL A 56 -4.87 17.82 1.02
N LYS A 57 -5.55 18.80 0.46
CA LYS A 57 -5.35 19.22 -0.94
C LYS A 57 -3.90 19.60 -1.23
N GLY A 58 -3.34 19.03 -2.30
CA GLY A 58 -1.95 19.24 -2.71
C GLY A 58 -0.92 18.38 -1.96
N ARG A 59 -1.33 17.64 -0.93
CA ARG A 59 -0.45 16.75 -0.14
C ARG A 59 -0.79 15.28 -0.30
N LEU A 60 -2.04 14.96 -0.55
CA LEU A 60 -2.49 13.59 -0.74
C LEU A 60 -3.54 13.54 -1.84
N LYS A 61 -3.40 12.60 -2.76
CA LYS A 61 -4.35 12.34 -3.82
C LYS A 61 -4.47 10.84 -4.05
N VAL A 62 -5.68 10.38 -4.36
CA VAL A 62 -5.96 8.98 -4.71
C VAL A 62 -6.66 8.96 -6.05
N VAL A 63 -6.19 8.13 -6.97
CA VAL A 63 -6.76 7.95 -8.31
C VAL A 63 -6.99 6.47 -8.54
N TYR A 64 -8.20 6.12 -8.94
CA TYR A 64 -8.51 4.80 -9.47
C TYR A 64 -8.71 4.93 -10.99
N MET A 65 -7.90 4.20 -11.76
CA MET A 65 -7.94 4.23 -13.22
C MET A 65 -9.06 3.33 -13.71
N GLU A 66 -10.08 3.95 -14.30
CA GLU A 66 -11.18 3.21 -14.94
C GLU A 66 -10.66 2.46 -16.18
N ASP A 67 -11.19 1.26 -16.39
CA ASP A 67 -10.87 0.42 -17.55
C ASP A 67 -9.36 0.23 -17.81
N TYR A 68 -8.58 0.06 -16.72
CA TYR A 68 -7.14 -0.17 -16.82
C TYR A 68 -6.80 -1.26 -17.84
N ASN A 69 -5.88 -0.96 -18.74
CA ASN A 69 -5.49 -1.81 -19.85
C ASN A 69 -4.02 -1.58 -20.23
N VAL A 70 -3.52 -2.36 -21.20
CA VAL A 70 -2.12 -2.29 -21.64
C VAL A 70 -1.71 -0.89 -22.12
N SER A 71 -2.56 -0.23 -22.91
CA SER A 71 -2.26 1.12 -23.41
C SER A 71 -2.13 2.14 -22.28
N MET A 72 -2.96 2.04 -21.24
CA MET A 72 -2.82 2.89 -20.05
C MET A 72 -1.53 2.56 -19.26
N ALA A 73 -1.17 1.29 -19.17
CA ALA A 73 0.06 0.86 -18.50
C ALA A 73 1.32 1.44 -19.16
N GLU A 74 1.34 1.57 -20.50
CA GLU A 74 2.46 2.16 -21.25
C GLU A 74 2.71 3.64 -20.87
N TYR A 75 1.69 4.37 -20.44
CA TYR A 75 1.83 5.75 -19.95
C TYR A 75 2.07 5.82 -18.44
N MET A 76 1.42 4.94 -17.68
CA MET A 76 1.52 4.97 -16.21
C MET A 76 2.88 4.52 -15.71
N MET A 77 3.45 3.48 -16.29
CA MET A 77 4.71 2.91 -15.80
C MET A 77 5.88 3.89 -15.89
N PRO A 78 6.11 4.61 -17.02
CA PRO A 78 7.17 5.61 -17.08
C PRO A 78 6.91 6.87 -16.23
N ALA A 79 5.68 7.09 -15.78
CA ALA A 79 5.30 8.24 -14.99
C ALA A 79 5.32 7.96 -13.47
N ALA A 80 5.59 6.73 -13.06
CA ALA A 80 5.62 6.34 -11.66
C ALA A 80 7.00 6.61 -11.04
N ASP A 81 7.01 7.30 -9.89
CA ASP A 81 8.22 7.49 -9.09
C ASP A 81 8.50 6.27 -8.19
N VAL A 82 7.43 5.64 -7.69
CA VAL A 82 7.47 4.49 -6.79
C VAL A 82 6.58 3.37 -7.31
N SER A 83 7.10 2.16 -7.27
CA SER A 83 6.41 0.92 -7.61
C SER A 83 6.11 0.13 -6.34
N GLU A 84 4.84 0.00 -5.97
CA GLU A 84 4.43 -0.78 -4.81
C GLU A 84 4.17 -2.24 -5.19
N GLN A 85 5.00 -3.16 -4.67
CA GLN A 85 5.02 -4.60 -4.93
C GLN A 85 4.86 -5.34 -3.59
N ILE A 86 3.65 -5.34 -3.06
CA ILE A 86 3.32 -5.57 -1.65
C ILE A 86 2.57 -6.88 -1.38
N SER A 87 2.79 -7.92 -2.17
CA SER A 87 2.25 -9.26 -1.91
C SER A 87 2.79 -9.82 -0.58
N LEU A 88 2.03 -10.69 0.07
CA LEU A 88 2.55 -11.42 1.22
C LEU A 88 3.64 -12.39 0.75
N ALA A 89 4.80 -12.39 1.42
CA ALA A 89 5.92 -13.24 1.02
C ALA A 89 5.53 -14.72 0.90
N GLY A 90 5.86 -15.32 -0.25
CA GLY A 90 5.50 -16.68 -0.64
C GLY A 90 4.16 -16.81 -1.37
N THR A 91 3.53 -15.71 -1.79
CA THR A 91 2.25 -15.75 -2.51
C THR A 91 2.35 -15.34 -3.99
N GLU A 92 3.35 -14.56 -4.37
CA GLU A 92 3.60 -14.18 -5.76
C GLU A 92 4.68 -15.07 -6.37
N ALA A 93 4.40 -15.69 -7.51
CA ALA A 93 5.36 -16.57 -8.15
C ALA A 93 6.54 -15.81 -8.78
N SER A 94 6.29 -14.67 -9.41
CA SER A 94 7.28 -13.80 -10.03
C SER A 94 6.83 -12.34 -10.07
N GLY A 95 5.70 -12.07 -10.69
CA GLY A 95 5.29 -10.72 -11.09
C GLY A 95 6.00 -10.26 -12.35
N THR A 96 5.43 -9.30 -13.04
CA THR A 96 6.03 -8.64 -14.21
C THR A 96 6.00 -7.13 -14.11
N GLY A 97 5.07 -6.58 -13.34
CA GLY A 97 4.94 -5.15 -13.10
C GLY A 97 6.17 -4.56 -12.39
N ASN A 98 6.71 -5.27 -11.42
CA ASN A 98 7.93 -4.91 -10.69
C ASN A 98 9.11 -4.65 -11.65
N MET A 99 9.38 -5.58 -12.55
CA MET A 99 10.45 -5.45 -13.55
C MET A 99 10.23 -4.26 -14.49
N LYS A 100 9.01 -4.12 -15.02
CA LYS A 100 8.65 -3.05 -15.97
C LYS A 100 8.76 -1.67 -15.33
N LEU A 101 8.24 -1.49 -14.12
CA LEU A 101 8.28 -0.23 -13.40
C LEU A 101 9.72 0.16 -13.03
N MET A 102 10.53 -0.78 -12.53
CA MET A 102 11.94 -0.53 -12.22
C MET A 102 12.76 -0.18 -13.48
N MET A 103 12.56 -0.89 -14.60
CA MET A 103 13.20 -0.57 -15.87
C MET A 103 12.82 0.82 -16.42
N ASN A 104 11.72 1.40 -15.95
CA ASN A 104 11.29 2.76 -16.27
C ASN A 104 11.64 3.77 -15.18
N GLY A 105 12.49 3.42 -14.22
CA GLY A 105 13.04 4.34 -13.23
C GLY A 105 12.26 4.46 -11.93
N ALA A 106 11.18 3.69 -11.72
CA ALA A 106 10.46 3.69 -10.46
C ALA A 106 11.24 2.93 -9.38
N ILE A 107 11.38 3.52 -8.20
CA ILE A 107 11.94 2.83 -7.03
C ILE A 107 10.93 1.79 -6.55
N THR A 108 11.36 0.55 -6.36
CA THR A 108 10.50 -0.50 -5.82
C THR A 108 10.42 -0.40 -4.30
N LEU A 109 9.19 -0.27 -3.80
CA LEU A 109 8.81 -0.50 -2.41
C LEU A 109 8.06 -1.83 -2.36
N GLY A 110 8.64 -2.85 -1.75
CA GLY A 110 8.05 -4.18 -1.82
C GLY A 110 8.48 -5.13 -0.72
N THR A 111 7.88 -6.30 -0.77
CA THR A 111 8.24 -7.46 0.06
C THR A 111 9.25 -8.35 -0.66
N LEU A 112 9.98 -9.20 0.07
CA LEU A 112 10.83 -10.24 -0.52
C LEU A 112 9.95 -11.40 -1.04
N ASP A 113 9.28 -11.17 -2.16
CA ASP A 113 8.36 -12.09 -2.81
C ASP A 113 8.47 -12.00 -4.34
N GLY A 114 8.24 -13.11 -5.03
CA GLY A 114 8.35 -13.16 -6.48
C GLY A 114 9.72 -12.67 -6.99
N ALA A 115 9.72 -11.96 -8.11
CA ALA A 115 10.95 -11.43 -8.71
C ALA A 115 11.60 -10.29 -7.90
N ASN A 116 10.95 -9.77 -6.85
CA ASN A 116 11.59 -8.78 -5.97
C ASN A 116 12.84 -9.35 -5.28
N VAL A 117 12.89 -10.66 -5.06
CA VAL A 117 14.05 -11.34 -4.46
C VAL A 117 15.28 -11.18 -5.38
N GLU A 118 15.15 -11.55 -6.65
CA GLU A 118 16.23 -11.44 -7.63
C GLU A 118 16.58 -9.98 -7.94
N ILE A 119 15.57 -9.09 -7.95
CA ILE A 119 15.78 -7.66 -8.11
C ILE A 119 16.62 -7.13 -6.95
N HIS A 120 16.26 -7.45 -5.71
CA HIS A 120 16.98 -7.04 -4.52
C HIS A 120 18.43 -7.52 -4.56
N ASP A 121 18.66 -8.79 -4.90
CA ASP A 121 20.02 -9.36 -5.02
C ASP A 121 20.84 -8.66 -6.12
N ALA A 122 20.20 -8.20 -7.18
CA ALA A 122 20.87 -7.54 -8.29
C ALA A 122 21.20 -6.06 -8.04
N VAL A 123 20.30 -5.32 -7.35
CA VAL A 123 20.44 -3.86 -7.17
C VAL A 123 21.02 -3.47 -5.81
N GLY A 124 20.96 -4.34 -4.81
CA GLY A 124 21.43 -4.08 -3.43
C GLY A 124 20.45 -3.28 -2.59
N ASP A 125 20.65 -3.32 -1.25
CA ASP A 125 19.78 -2.72 -0.23
C ASP A 125 19.55 -1.21 -0.38
N GLU A 126 20.45 -0.52 -1.03
CA GLU A 126 20.41 0.93 -1.21
C GLU A 126 19.47 1.38 -2.35
N ASN A 127 19.14 0.48 -3.29
CA ASN A 127 18.41 0.80 -4.52
C ASN A 127 16.99 0.23 -4.55
N ILE A 128 16.55 -0.36 -3.44
CA ILE A 128 15.22 -0.92 -3.26
C ILE A 128 14.78 -0.72 -1.80
N VAL A 129 13.49 -0.53 -1.56
CA VAL A 129 12.96 -0.43 -0.20
C VAL A 129 12.16 -1.68 0.11
N ILE A 130 12.73 -2.56 0.92
CA ILE A 130 12.10 -3.82 1.35
C ILE A 130 11.46 -3.65 2.71
N PHE A 131 10.31 -4.29 2.91
CA PHE A 131 9.58 -4.37 4.17
C PHE A 131 8.88 -5.72 4.32
N GLY A 132 8.34 -5.95 5.51
CA GLY A 132 7.48 -7.08 5.83
C GLY A 132 8.23 -8.38 6.09
N MET A 133 7.46 -9.38 6.47
CA MET A 133 7.99 -10.69 6.82
C MET A 133 8.55 -11.41 5.60
N THR A 134 9.61 -12.18 5.83
CA THR A 134 10.12 -13.17 4.88
C THR A 134 9.20 -14.41 4.83
N THR A 135 9.32 -15.23 3.77
CA THR A 135 8.55 -16.49 3.65
C THR A 135 8.69 -17.43 4.86
N PRO A 136 9.89 -17.64 5.43
CA PRO A 136 10.03 -18.42 6.67
C PRO A 136 9.28 -17.82 7.85
N GLU A 137 9.31 -16.49 8.03
CA GLU A 137 8.60 -15.79 9.13
C GLU A 137 7.08 -15.88 8.97
N VAL A 138 6.57 -15.74 7.76
CA VAL A 138 5.14 -15.95 7.44
C VAL A 138 4.71 -17.36 7.82
N ASN A 139 5.50 -18.37 7.44
CA ASN A 139 5.20 -19.77 7.75
C ASN A 139 5.26 -20.06 9.25
N ASP A 140 6.25 -19.50 9.95
CA ASP A 140 6.38 -19.61 11.39
C ASP A 140 5.21 -18.96 12.13
N LEU A 141 4.86 -17.70 11.77
CA LEU A 141 3.72 -17.00 12.36
C LEU A 141 2.39 -17.76 12.11
N ARG A 142 2.23 -18.32 10.92
CA ARG A 142 1.06 -19.13 10.56
C ARG A 142 1.01 -20.42 11.41
N SER A 143 2.14 -21.08 11.61
CA SER A 143 2.25 -22.32 12.39
C SER A 143 1.97 -22.13 13.87
N ARG A 144 2.34 -20.97 14.43
CA ARG A 144 2.06 -20.59 15.82
C ARG A 144 0.62 -20.12 16.07
N GLY A 145 -0.16 -19.93 14.99
CA GLY A 145 -1.52 -19.42 15.06
C GLY A 145 -1.57 -17.89 14.98
N TYR A 146 -1.63 -17.36 13.75
CA TYR A 146 -1.80 -15.93 13.50
C TYR A 146 -3.14 -15.43 14.02
N VAL A 147 -3.11 -14.38 14.86
CA VAL A 147 -4.30 -13.72 15.38
C VAL A 147 -4.25 -12.24 15.03
N PRO A 148 -4.96 -11.79 13.96
CA PRO A 148 -4.94 -10.40 13.49
C PRO A 148 -5.30 -9.39 14.58
N MET A 149 -6.25 -9.74 15.45
CA MET A 149 -6.71 -8.89 16.54
C MET A 149 -5.59 -8.48 17.51
N ASN A 150 -4.54 -9.28 17.66
CA ASN A 150 -3.40 -8.93 18.51
C ASN A 150 -2.64 -7.71 17.93
N PHE A 151 -2.49 -7.63 16.62
CA PHE A 151 -1.85 -6.50 15.95
C PHE A 151 -2.73 -5.23 16.03
N TYR A 152 -4.04 -5.38 15.82
CA TYR A 152 -5.01 -4.29 16.04
C TYR A 152 -4.93 -3.74 17.47
N ASN A 153 -4.91 -4.59 18.48
CA ASN A 153 -4.90 -4.17 19.88
C ASN A 153 -3.59 -3.50 20.29
N ASN A 154 -2.46 -3.90 19.70
CA ASN A 154 -1.14 -3.45 20.12
C ASN A 154 -0.57 -2.29 19.29
N ASN A 155 -1.26 -1.84 18.24
CA ASN A 155 -0.83 -0.72 17.40
C ASN A 155 -1.93 0.37 17.35
N ALA A 156 -1.67 1.51 17.99
CA ALA A 156 -2.64 2.59 18.09
C ALA A 156 -2.96 3.25 16.73
N GLU A 157 -1.96 3.40 15.85
CA GLU A 157 -2.17 3.95 14.50
C GLU A 157 -3.05 3.01 13.68
N LEU A 158 -2.74 1.72 13.67
CA LEU A 158 -3.52 0.69 12.99
C LEU A 158 -4.96 0.66 13.50
N ARG A 159 -5.15 0.69 14.83
CA ARG A 159 -6.49 0.74 15.44
C ARG A 159 -7.28 1.95 14.96
N ASN A 160 -6.68 3.15 14.97
CA ASN A 160 -7.34 4.36 14.51
C ASN A 160 -7.78 4.24 13.05
N VAL A 161 -6.97 3.64 12.19
CA VAL A 161 -7.30 3.40 10.77
C VAL A 161 -8.47 2.43 10.64
N ILE A 162 -8.44 1.30 11.34
CA ILE A 162 -9.51 0.28 11.28
C ILE A 162 -10.82 0.86 11.86
N ASP A 163 -10.75 1.59 12.97
CA ASP A 163 -11.92 2.22 13.57
C ASP A 163 -12.52 3.30 12.66
N PHE A 164 -11.69 4.00 11.89
CA PHE A 164 -12.15 4.94 10.88
C PHE A 164 -12.91 4.21 9.75
N ILE A 165 -12.40 3.07 9.29
CA ILE A 165 -13.08 2.23 8.29
C ILE A 165 -14.43 1.73 8.85
N ASN A 166 -14.47 1.29 10.11
CA ASN A 166 -15.67 0.78 10.76
C ASN A 166 -16.79 1.84 10.87
N ARG A 167 -16.44 3.10 11.09
CA ARG A 167 -17.40 4.21 11.10
C ARG A 167 -18.00 4.50 9.73
N GLY A 168 -17.30 4.11 8.67
CA GLY A 168 -17.66 4.47 7.30
C GLY A 168 -17.35 5.92 6.95
N PHE A 169 -17.40 6.25 5.68
CA PHE A 169 -17.20 7.61 5.15
C PHE A 169 -17.86 7.75 3.77
N CYS A 170 -18.10 8.99 3.33
CA CYS A 170 -18.80 9.30 2.08
C CYS A 170 -20.15 8.59 1.94
N GLY A 171 -20.89 8.44 3.05
CA GLY A 171 -22.19 7.75 3.08
C GLY A 171 -22.13 6.25 2.85
N LYS A 172 -20.94 5.63 2.89
CA LYS A 172 -20.73 4.19 2.70
C LYS A 172 -20.13 3.56 3.94
N GLN A 173 -20.41 2.27 4.15
CA GLN A 173 -19.80 1.44 5.18
C GLN A 173 -19.09 0.25 4.54
N PHE A 174 -18.07 -0.27 5.21
CA PHE A 174 -17.17 -1.30 4.68
C PHE A 174 -16.95 -2.45 5.67
N PRO A 175 -18.04 -3.03 6.25
CA PRO A 175 -17.92 -4.05 7.30
C PRO A 175 -17.24 -5.32 6.78
N GLU A 176 -17.40 -5.65 5.49
CA GLU A 176 -16.76 -6.82 4.90
C GLU A 176 -15.24 -6.66 4.83
N ILE A 177 -14.74 -5.42 4.58
CA ILE A 177 -13.31 -5.14 4.53
C ILE A 177 -12.72 -5.16 5.92
N SER A 178 -13.25 -4.37 6.85
CA SER A 178 -12.74 -4.31 8.22
C SER A 178 -12.87 -5.66 8.93
N GLY A 179 -14.00 -6.35 8.75
CA GLY A 179 -14.21 -7.69 9.31
C GLY A 179 -13.21 -8.71 8.77
N THR A 180 -12.95 -8.72 7.47
CA THR A 180 -11.97 -9.64 6.88
C THR A 180 -10.57 -9.36 7.44
N ILE A 181 -10.16 -8.11 7.51
CA ILE A 181 -8.81 -7.74 7.98
C ILE A 181 -8.64 -8.08 9.47
N VAL A 182 -9.64 -7.81 10.31
CA VAL A 182 -9.51 -7.97 11.77
C VAL A 182 -9.67 -9.42 12.24
N TYR A 183 -10.49 -10.22 11.54
CA TYR A 183 -10.81 -11.58 11.99
C TYR A 183 -10.16 -12.70 11.17
N HIS A 184 -9.74 -12.43 9.93
CA HIS A 184 -9.22 -13.45 9.05
C HIS A 184 -7.81 -13.10 8.53
N ASP A 185 -7.66 -11.90 8.00
CA ASP A 185 -6.44 -11.33 7.42
C ASP A 185 -5.57 -12.37 6.66
N PRO A 186 -6.07 -12.93 5.57
CA PRO A 186 -5.41 -14.05 4.89
C PRO A 186 -4.04 -13.66 4.31
N TYR A 187 -3.79 -12.38 4.16
CA TYR A 187 -2.54 -11.81 3.64
C TYR A 187 -1.68 -11.17 4.72
N MET A 188 -1.99 -11.37 6.02
CA MET A 188 -1.24 -10.84 7.16
C MET A 188 -0.91 -9.34 7.08
N VAL A 189 -1.84 -8.57 6.49
CA VAL A 189 -1.70 -7.13 6.27
C VAL A 189 -1.49 -6.36 7.57
N LEU A 190 -2.10 -6.83 8.68
CA LEU A 190 -1.94 -6.20 9.99
C LEU A 190 -0.57 -6.50 10.60
N ALA A 191 0.01 -7.67 10.33
CA ALA A 191 1.34 -8.01 10.81
C ALA A 191 2.42 -7.13 10.16
N ASP A 192 2.32 -6.91 8.84
CA ASP A 192 3.30 -6.11 8.09
C ASP A 192 3.03 -4.59 8.16
N PHE A 193 1.91 -4.14 8.76
CA PHE A 193 1.49 -2.73 8.73
C PHE A 193 2.55 -1.77 9.27
N ALA A 194 3.13 -2.07 10.43
CA ALA A 194 4.09 -1.16 11.06
C ALA A 194 5.36 -1.02 10.22
N ASP A 195 5.84 -2.13 9.67
CA ASP A 195 7.03 -2.16 8.83
C ASP A 195 6.79 -1.45 7.49
N TYR A 196 5.62 -1.67 6.89
CA TYR A 196 5.20 -0.94 5.70
C TYR A 196 5.13 0.58 5.94
N ARG A 197 4.66 1.03 7.12
CA ARG A 197 4.66 2.44 7.48
C ARG A 197 6.07 3.02 7.57
N GLN A 198 7.02 2.27 8.14
CA GLN A 198 8.43 2.68 8.19
C GLN A 198 9.04 2.77 6.78
N ALA A 199 8.75 1.80 5.92
CA ALA A 199 9.20 1.80 4.55
C ALA A 199 8.66 3.00 3.74
N GLN A 200 7.41 3.38 3.95
CA GLN A 200 6.83 4.60 3.37
C GLN A 200 7.55 5.88 3.86
N ASN A 201 7.94 5.94 5.14
CA ASN A 201 8.73 7.08 5.65
C ASN A 201 10.12 7.12 5.01
N LYS A 202 10.75 5.95 4.79
CA LYS A 202 12.03 5.87 4.08
C LYS A 202 11.92 6.39 2.63
N ILE A 203 10.80 6.13 1.94
CA ILE A 203 10.52 6.73 0.63
C ILE A 203 10.44 8.26 0.73
N ASP A 204 9.75 8.81 1.74
CA ASP A 204 9.65 10.25 1.95
C ASP A 204 11.02 10.89 2.20
N GLU A 205 11.89 10.24 2.98
CA GLU A 205 13.27 10.67 3.24
C GLU A 205 14.13 10.65 1.97
N LEU A 206 14.03 9.58 1.18
CA LEU A 206 14.73 9.45 -0.09
C LEU A 206 14.27 10.53 -1.08
N TRP A 207 12.97 10.80 -1.14
CA TRP A 207 12.42 11.86 -1.99
C TRP A 207 12.92 13.25 -1.63
N ALA A 208 13.16 13.53 -0.36
CA ALA A 208 13.72 14.80 0.11
C ALA A 208 15.19 14.98 -0.31
N ASP A 209 15.95 13.90 -0.44
CA ASP A 209 17.32 13.91 -0.96
C ASP A 209 17.35 13.66 -2.48
N ARG A 210 17.19 14.74 -3.24
CA ARG A 210 17.13 14.66 -4.71
C ARG A 210 18.40 14.10 -5.37
N THR A 211 19.55 14.25 -4.74
CA THR A 211 20.81 13.70 -5.25
C THR A 211 20.77 12.19 -5.18
N ARG A 212 20.37 11.67 -4.03
CA ARG A 212 20.26 10.23 -3.82
C ARG A 212 19.11 9.61 -4.60
N TRP A 213 17.99 10.33 -4.75
CA TRP A 213 16.84 9.86 -5.54
C TRP A 213 17.20 9.62 -7.00
N ASN A 214 18.10 10.44 -7.56
CA ASN A 214 18.47 10.41 -8.97
C ASN A 214 19.77 9.64 -9.26
N SER A 215 20.43 9.07 -8.25
CA SER A 215 21.65 8.28 -8.41
C SER A 215 21.36 6.84 -8.77
#